data_151cd3264debed1059a15b2acb877d9f
#
_entry.id   151cd3264debed1059a15b2acb877d9f
#
_cell.length_a   1.000
_cell.length_b   1.000
_cell.length_c   1.000
_cell.angle_alpha   90.00
_cell.angle_beta   90.00
_cell.angle_gamma   90.00
#
_symmetry.space_group_name_H-M   'P 1'
#
loop_
_entity.id
_entity.type
_entity.pdbx_description
1 polymer ?
#
loop_
_entity_poly.entity_id
_entity_poly.type
_entity_poly.pdbx_seq_one_letter_code
_entity_poly.pdbx_strand_id
1 'polypeptide(L)'
;DDWHVHFREGELLELLVPETSKIYNRAIVMPNLIKPIQTEKSAVLYKNEILKYSRNNREFNPLMTLYLSEYIKIDELVNGFKNNNIFAAKLYPAGATTNSSKGVKEIEKIYPILEKMSEIKMPLLIHGEVNDKSVDVFDREKVFVENILEKICDYFPELKITLEHVTTKFSVDYIRSKKSNLKGSITPHHLILNRTDMLEHKIKPHYYCLPILKKEEDRKSLLQMAINGDTNFFLGTDSAPHNITDKENECGCAGVFNTIHSLEILTQIF
;
A
#
# COMPACT_ATOMS: atom_id res chain seq x y z
N ASP A 1 -5.82 13.51 -4.24
CA ASP A 1 -5.54 12.12 -4.68
C ASP A 1 -5.20 11.25 -3.47
N ASP A 2 -5.64 10.02 -3.49
CA ASP A 2 -5.25 8.98 -2.55
C ASP A 2 -4.42 7.92 -3.27
N TRP A 3 -3.14 7.81 -2.93
CA TRP A 3 -2.24 6.90 -3.63
C TRP A 3 -2.19 5.49 -3.06
N HIS A 4 -3.16 5.10 -2.19
CA HIS A 4 -3.30 3.74 -1.66
C HIS A 4 -4.65 3.55 -0.97
N VAL A 5 -5.56 2.76 -1.55
CA VAL A 5 -6.87 2.46 -0.94
C VAL A 5 -7.33 1.04 -1.21
N HIS A 6 -8.05 0.44 -0.23
CA HIS A 6 -8.69 -0.87 -0.34
C HIS A 6 -10.21 -0.73 -0.40
N PHE A 7 -10.82 -0.98 -1.55
CA PHE A 7 -12.29 -0.94 -1.68
C PHE A 7 -12.98 -2.28 -1.35
N ARG A 8 -12.20 -3.37 -1.23
CA ARG A 8 -12.77 -4.69 -0.98
C ARG A 8 -13.74 -5.15 -2.08
N GLU A 9 -14.70 -6.03 -1.76
CA GLU A 9 -15.66 -6.61 -2.69
C GLU A 9 -17.06 -6.59 -2.06
N GLY A 10 -18.12 -6.78 -2.87
CA GLY A 10 -19.49 -6.89 -2.41
C GLY A 10 -20.01 -5.64 -1.71
N GLU A 11 -20.69 -5.84 -0.57
CA GLU A 11 -21.33 -4.75 0.19
C GLU A 11 -20.33 -3.68 0.68
N LEU A 12 -19.10 -4.08 1.01
CA LEU A 12 -18.06 -3.13 1.41
C LEU A 12 -17.71 -2.16 0.27
N LEU A 13 -17.67 -2.64 -0.97
CA LEU A 13 -17.41 -1.79 -2.14
C LEU A 13 -18.45 -0.66 -2.25
N GLU A 14 -19.71 -1.00 -2.07
CA GLU A 14 -20.85 -0.05 -2.11
C GLU A 14 -20.74 1.04 -1.02
N LEU A 15 -20.24 0.68 0.16
CA LEU A 15 -20.06 1.61 1.28
C LEU A 15 -18.83 2.50 1.12
N LEU A 16 -17.71 1.95 0.61
CA LEU A 16 -16.41 2.61 0.66
C LEU A 16 -16.15 3.55 -0.52
N VAL A 17 -16.62 3.18 -1.72
CA VAL A 17 -16.37 3.99 -2.92
C VAL A 17 -16.99 5.38 -2.83
N PRO A 18 -18.26 5.54 -2.38
CA PRO A 18 -18.83 6.87 -2.21
C PRO A 18 -18.03 7.76 -1.25
N GLU A 19 -17.55 7.20 -0.14
CA GLU A 19 -16.79 7.97 0.85
C GLU A 19 -15.43 8.43 0.31
N THR A 20 -14.74 7.58 -0.42
CA THR A 20 -13.45 7.96 -1.05
C THR A 20 -13.65 8.96 -2.18
N SER A 21 -14.63 8.73 -3.06
CA SER A 21 -14.85 9.56 -4.24
C SER A 21 -15.41 10.96 -3.91
N LYS A 22 -15.98 11.18 -2.72
CA LYS A 22 -16.34 12.53 -2.23
C LYS A 22 -15.11 13.39 -1.94
N ILE A 23 -14.01 12.77 -1.54
CA ILE A 23 -12.80 13.45 -1.02
C ILE A 23 -11.72 13.52 -2.09
N TYR A 24 -11.55 12.45 -2.86
CA TYR A 24 -10.46 12.30 -3.81
C TYR A 24 -10.96 12.13 -5.24
N ASN A 25 -10.31 12.79 -6.19
CA ASN A 25 -10.61 12.63 -7.62
C ASN A 25 -9.91 11.38 -8.21
N ARG A 26 -8.76 11.00 -7.68
CA ARG A 26 -8.05 9.79 -8.09
C ARG A 26 -7.66 8.97 -6.86
N ALA A 27 -7.71 7.66 -7.02
CA ALA A 27 -7.20 6.74 -6.00
C ALA A 27 -6.49 5.54 -6.65
N ILE A 28 -5.32 5.14 -6.11
CA ILE A 28 -4.69 3.87 -6.49
C ILE A 28 -5.39 2.75 -5.71
N VAL A 29 -5.98 1.83 -6.48
CA VAL A 29 -6.78 0.73 -5.93
C VAL A 29 -5.91 -0.51 -5.76
N MET A 30 -5.86 -1.02 -4.54
CA MET A 30 -5.09 -2.21 -4.21
C MET A 30 -5.73 -3.50 -4.74
N PRO A 31 -4.92 -4.44 -5.27
CA PRO A 31 -5.40 -5.60 -6.02
C PRO A 31 -5.58 -6.87 -5.18
N ASN A 32 -5.36 -6.81 -3.85
CA ASN A 32 -5.39 -7.97 -2.93
C ASN A 32 -6.79 -8.34 -2.46
N LEU A 33 -7.67 -8.60 -3.41
CA LEU A 33 -8.99 -9.16 -3.17
C LEU A 33 -8.89 -10.65 -2.77
N ILE A 34 -9.98 -11.28 -2.39
CA ILE A 34 -10.04 -12.73 -2.13
C ILE A 34 -9.50 -13.49 -3.36
N LYS A 35 -9.93 -13.07 -4.56
CA LYS A 35 -9.31 -13.45 -5.82
C LYS A 35 -8.47 -12.27 -6.33
N PRO A 36 -7.14 -12.31 -6.18
CA PRO A 36 -6.29 -11.19 -6.57
C PRO A 36 -6.45 -10.78 -8.03
N ILE A 37 -6.33 -9.48 -8.30
CA ILE A 37 -6.38 -8.90 -9.64
C ILE A 37 -5.04 -9.15 -10.34
N GLN A 38 -4.98 -10.11 -11.25
CA GLN A 38 -3.74 -10.51 -11.94
C GLN A 38 -3.80 -10.39 -13.46
N THR A 39 -4.94 -9.94 -14.02
CA THR A 39 -5.12 -9.76 -15.47
C THR A 39 -5.72 -8.40 -15.77
N GLU A 40 -5.42 -7.86 -16.95
CA GLU A 40 -6.04 -6.63 -17.43
C GLU A 40 -7.57 -6.74 -17.41
N LYS A 41 -8.12 -7.86 -17.87
CA LYS A 41 -9.56 -8.12 -17.87
C LYS A 41 -10.17 -8.01 -16.48
N SER A 42 -9.55 -8.62 -15.47
CA SER A 42 -10.05 -8.56 -14.09
C SER A 42 -9.97 -7.14 -13.51
N ALA A 43 -8.93 -6.39 -13.85
CA ALA A 43 -8.81 -5.00 -13.44
C ALA A 43 -9.90 -4.11 -14.05
N VAL A 44 -10.18 -4.27 -15.34
CA VAL A 44 -11.27 -3.53 -16.02
C VAL A 44 -12.64 -3.87 -15.42
N LEU A 45 -12.91 -5.14 -15.14
CA LEU A 45 -14.16 -5.53 -14.49
C LEU A 45 -14.31 -4.89 -13.12
N TYR A 46 -13.26 -4.95 -12.29
CA TYR A 46 -13.29 -4.34 -10.96
C TYR A 46 -13.38 -2.80 -11.01
N LYS A 47 -12.68 -2.15 -11.96
CA LYS A 47 -12.85 -0.72 -12.23
C LYS A 47 -14.30 -0.35 -12.52
N ASN A 48 -14.97 -1.13 -13.36
CA ASN A 48 -16.36 -0.90 -13.73
C ASN A 48 -17.30 -1.07 -12.52
N GLU A 49 -17.02 -2.02 -11.62
CA GLU A 49 -17.78 -2.17 -10.39
C GLU A 49 -17.59 -0.96 -9.45
N ILE A 50 -16.36 -0.49 -9.26
CA ILE A 50 -16.06 0.72 -8.48
C ILE A 50 -16.84 1.91 -9.03
N LEU A 51 -16.80 2.13 -10.36
CA LEU A 51 -17.45 3.27 -10.99
C LEU A 51 -18.97 3.26 -10.88
N LYS A 52 -19.62 2.12 -10.64
CA LYS A 52 -21.07 2.07 -10.35
C LYS A 52 -21.43 2.81 -9.05
N TYR A 53 -20.53 2.83 -8.08
CA TYR A 53 -20.77 3.41 -6.75
C TYR A 53 -20.18 4.80 -6.58
N SER A 54 -19.39 5.32 -7.51
CA SER A 54 -18.83 6.67 -7.48
C SER A 54 -19.84 7.77 -7.92
N ARG A 55 -21.12 7.54 -7.67
CA ARG A 55 -22.26 8.34 -8.20
C ARG A 55 -22.19 9.83 -7.92
N ASN A 56 -21.54 10.22 -6.83
CA ASN A 56 -21.46 11.62 -6.39
C ASN A 56 -20.29 12.38 -7.05
N ASN A 57 -19.36 11.67 -7.69
CA ASN A 57 -18.25 12.28 -8.42
C ASN A 57 -18.05 11.54 -9.76
N ARG A 58 -18.55 12.13 -10.83
CA ARG A 58 -18.40 11.57 -12.20
C ARG A 58 -16.96 11.64 -12.72
N GLU A 59 -16.12 12.44 -12.09
CA GLU A 59 -14.70 12.61 -12.44
C GLU A 59 -13.80 11.66 -11.67
N PHE A 60 -14.35 10.89 -10.72
CA PHE A 60 -13.54 9.94 -9.95
C PHE A 60 -12.87 8.92 -10.87
N ASN A 61 -11.55 8.84 -10.79
CA ASN A 61 -10.74 7.95 -11.60
C ASN A 61 -9.97 6.94 -10.71
N PRO A 62 -10.48 5.72 -10.56
CA PRO A 62 -9.74 4.64 -9.90
C PRO A 62 -8.60 4.16 -10.80
N LEU A 63 -7.37 4.26 -10.31
CA LEU A 63 -6.14 3.81 -10.94
C LEU A 63 -5.88 2.36 -10.52
N MET A 64 -6.09 1.43 -11.46
CA MET A 64 -6.04 0.01 -11.17
C MET A 64 -4.61 -0.51 -11.09
N THR A 65 -4.38 -1.49 -10.23
CA THR A 65 -3.09 -2.16 -10.08
C THR A 65 -3.21 -3.66 -10.30
N LEU A 66 -2.11 -4.29 -10.70
CA LEU A 66 -2.00 -5.75 -10.77
C LEU A 66 -1.26 -6.31 -9.56
N TYR A 67 -1.77 -7.41 -9.05
CA TYR A 67 -1.15 -8.18 -7.99
C TYR A 67 0.02 -8.99 -8.54
N LEU A 68 1.25 -8.67 -8.14
CA LEU A 68 2.44 -9.41 -8.54
C LEU A 68 2.50 -10.79 -7.86
N SER A 69 2.81 -11.78 -8.66
CA SER A 69 3.15 -13.13 -8.24
C SER A 69 4.21 -13.71 -9.18
N GLU A 70 4.84 -14.78 -8.77
CA GLU A 70 5.84 -15.48 -9.60
C GLU A 70 5.25 -16.07 -10.90
N TYR A 71 3.92 -16.09 -11.02
CA TYR A 71 3.20 -16.72 -12.14
C TYR A 71 2.45 -15.73 -13.03
N ILE A 72 2.53 -14.42 -12.74
CA ILE A 72 1.87 -13.42 -13.57
C ILE A 72 2.52 -13.38 -14.97
N LYS A 73 1.69 -13.34 -16.00
CA LYS A 73 2.19 -13.22 -17.36
C LYS A 73 2.64 -11.80 -17.64
N ILE A 74 3.85 -11.64 -18.17
CA ILE A 74 4.43 -10.33 -18.53
C ILE A 74 3.52 -9.57 -19.50
N ASP A 75 2.87 -10.27 -20.44
CA ASP A 75 1.95 -9.64 -21.39
C ASP A 75 0.74 -8.97 -20.74
N GLU A 76 0.25 -9.49 -19.61
CA GLU A 76 -0.84 -8.85 -18.84
C GLU A 76 -0.41 -7.48 -18.31
N LEU A 77 0.83 -7.36 -17.82
CA LEU A 77 1.40 -6.10 -17.36
C LEU A 77 1.60 -5.14 -18.53
N VAL A 78 2.25 -5.60 -19.60
CA VAL A 78 2.59 -4.77 -20.76
C VAL A 78 1.35 -4.25 -21.45
N ASN A 79 0.40 -5.12 -21.74
CA ASN A 79 -0.83 -4.75 -22.45
C ASN A 79 -1.71 -3.85 -21.58
N GLY A 80 -1.92 -4.22 -20.32
CA GLY A 80 -2.73 -3.44 -19.38
C GLY A 80 -2.18 -2.02 -19.18
N PHE A 81 -0.85 -1.87 -19.09
CA PHE A 81 -0.20 -0.56 -18.97
C PHE A 81 -0.30 0.26 -20.24
N LYS A 82 -0.01 -0.33 -21.40
CA LYS A 82 -0.13 0.34 -22.72
C LYS A 82 -1.57 0.79 -23.03
N ASN A 83 -2.54 0.00 -22.63
CA ASN A 83 -3.97 0.32 -22.82
C ASN A 83 -4.51 1.32 -21.78
N ASN A 84 -3.68 1.80 -20.85
CA ASN A 84 -4.07 2.66 -19.71
C ASN A 84 -5.15 2.05 -18.79
N ASN A 85 -5.28 0.72 -18.79
CA ASN A 85 -6.17 -0.01 -17.89
C ASN A 85 -5.51 -0.34 -16.56
N ILE A 86 -4.16 -0.39 -16.54
CA ILE A 86 -3.34 -0.65 -15.35
C ILE A 86 -2.37 0.52 -15.17
N PHE A 87 -2.28 1.01 -13.95
CA PHE A 87 -1.39 2.11 -13.58
C PHE A 87 -0.04 1.60 -13.03
N ALA A 88 -0.06 0.56 -12.20
CA ALA A 88 1.11 0.05 -11.51
C ALA A 88 0.96 -1.44 -11.20
N ALA A 89 2.03 -2.08 -10.76
CA ALA A 89 1.96 -3.41 -10.17
C ALA A 89 2.32 -3.37 -8.67
N LYS A 90 1.60 -4.15 -7.86
CA LYS A 90 1.75 -4.21 -6.41
C LYS A 90 2.42 -5.51 -5.99
N LEU A 91 3.54 -5.39 -5.31
CA LEU A 91 4.28 -6.48 -4.68
C LEU A 91 3.84 -6.64 -3.22
N TYR A 92 3.41 -7.85 -2.90
CA TYR A 92 3.24 -8.33 -1.53
C TYR A 92 4.20 -9.51 -1.31
N PRO A 93 5.06 -9.49 -0.28
CA PRO A 93 5.70 -10.71 0.18
C PRO A 93 4.63 -11.70 0.66
N ALA A 94 4.81 -12.97 0.32
CA ALA A 94 3.81 -14.00 0.59
C ALA A 94 3.48 -14.11 2.08
N GLY A 95 2.21 -13.91 2.45
CA GLY A 95 1.73 -14.01 3.83
C GLY A 95 2.09 -12.83 4.73
N ALA A 96 2.63 -11.72 4.20
CA ALA A 96 3.01 -10.56 5.02
C ALA A 96 1.81 -9.74 5.50
N THR A 97 0.70 -9.74 4.78
CA THR A 97 -0.51 -8.98 5.11
C THR A 97 -1.79 -9.67 4.60
N THR A 98 -2.94 -9.03 4.76
CA THR A 98 -4.26 -9.54 4.34
C THR A 98 -4.26 -9.93 2.86
N ASN A 99 -4.78 -11.13 2.55
CA ASN A 99 -4.88 -11.69 1.19
C ASN A 99 -3.55 -11.76 0.42
N SER A 100 -2.41 -11.87 1.12
CA SER A 100 -1.08 -11.91 0.51
C SER A 100 -0.49 -13.33 0.37
N SER A 101 -1.23 -14.37 0.68
CA SER A 101 -0.72 -15.77 0.60
C SER A 101 -0.22 -16.18 -0.78
N LYS A 102 -0.75 -15.56 -1.84
CA LYS A 102 -0.33 -15.76 -3.24
C LYS A 102 0.74 -14.77 -3.70
N GLY A 103 1.30 -13.97 -2.79
CA GLY A 103 2.36 -13.02 -3.05
C GLY A 103 3.69 -13.66 -3.43
N VAL A 104 4.69 -12.83 -3.56
CA VAL A 104 6.03 -13.24 -3.97
C VAL A 104 6.75 -13.92 -2.80
N LYS A 105 7.25 -15.13 -3.02
CA LYS A 105 8.05 -15.89 -2.05
C LYS A 105 9.54 -15.66 -2.27
N GLU A 106 9.97 -15.70 -3.54
CA GLU A 106 11.35 -15.55 -3.94
C GLU A 106 11.45 -14.37 -4.91
N ILE A 107 12.09 -13.29 -4.46
CA ILE A 107 12.13 -12.03 -5.21
C ILE A 107 12.85 -12.16 -6.55
N GLU A 108 13.85 -13.01 -6.62
CA GLU A 108 14.65 -13.26 -7.83
C GLU A 108 13.81 -13.85 -8.96
N LYS A 109 12.74 -14.59 -8.64
CA LYS A 109 11.83 -15.16 -9.66
C LYS A 109 11.04 -14.11 -10.42
N ILE A 110 10.87 -12.93 -9.85
CA ILE A 110 10.17 -11.82 -10.52
C ILE A 110 11.11 -10.81 -11.19
N TYR A 111 12.43 -11.00 -11.14
CA TYR A 111 13.39 -10.10 -11.79
C TYR A 111 13.09 -9.85 -13.29
N PRO A 112 12.74 -10.87 -14.09
CA PRO A 112 12.34 -10.63 -15.51
C PRO A 112 11.10 -9.72 -15.63
N ILE A 113 10.19 -9.78 -14.65
CA ILE A 113 9.01 -8.91 -14.60
C ILE A 113 9.43 -7.48 -14.25
N LEU A 114 10.31 -7.32 -13.23
CA LEU A 114 10.81 -6.01 -12.79
C LEU A 114 11.62 -5.32 -13.90
N GLU A 115 12.44 -6.07 -14.64
CA GLU A 115 13.17 -5.56 -15.81
C GLU A 115 12.18 -5.02 -16.85
N LYS A 116 11.14 -5.79 -17.16
CA LYS A 116 10.12 -5.36 -18.12
C LYS A 116 9.35 -4.14 -17.64
N MET A 117 9.00 -4.07 -16.35
CA MET A 117 8.36 -2.90 -15.77
C MET A 117 9.26 -1.66 -15.87
N SER A 118 10.57 -1.82 -15.63
CA SER A 118 11.56 -0.74 -15.81
C SER A 118 11.60 -0.22 -17.25
N GLU A 119 11.67 -1.13 -18.25
CA GLU A 119 11.68 -0.78 -19.67
C GLU A 119 10.45 0.04 -20.09
N ILE A 120 9.25 -0.38 -19.66
CA ILE A 120 8.00 0.30 -20.02
C ILE A 120 7.67 1.47 -19.07
N LYS A 121 8.52 1.74 -18.07
CA LYS A 121 8.35 2.78 -17.04
C LYS A 121 7.09 2.61 -16.17
N MET A 122 6.65 1.37 -15.98
CA MET A 122 5.53 1.03 -15.11
C MET A 122 5.96 1.07 -13.64
N PRO A 123 5.25 1.78 -12.74
CA PRO A 123 5.62 1.84 -11.33
C PRO A 123 5.44 0.50 -10.60
N LEU A 124 6.36 0.22 -9.68
CA LEU A 124 6.29 -0.86 -8.69
C LEU A 124 5.90 -0.29 -7.33
N LEU A 125 4.81 -0.78 -6.76
CA LEU A 125 4.34 -0.45 -5.42
C LEU A 125 4.66 -1.63 -4.50
N ILE A 126 5.25 -1.40 -3.33
CA ILE A 126 5.77 -2.47 -2.47
C ILE A 126 5.19 -2.38 -1.06
N HIS A 127 4.57 -3.47 -0.58
CA HIS A 127 4.38 -3.71 0.84
C HIS A 127 5.72 -4.20 1.40
N GLY A 128 6.40 -3.35 2.17
CA GLY A 128 7.81 -3.54 2.54
C GLY A 128 8.00 -4.25 3.88
N GLU A 129 7.50 -5.47 4.04
CA GLU A 129 7.74 -6.28 5.24
C GLU A 129 8.19 -7.70 4.88
N VAL A 130 9.16 -8.25 5.62
CA VAL A 130 9.47 -9.68 5.54
C VAL A 130 8.43 -10.49 6.31
N ASN A 131 8.10 -11.69 5.81
CA ASN A 131 7.26 -12.67 6.52
C ASN A 131 8.13 -13.81 7.06
N ASP A 132 9.03 -13.46 7.98
CA ASP A 132 9.89 -14.42 8.66
C ASP A 132 9.55 -14.42 10.16
N LYS A 133 9.22 -15.60 10.69
CA LYS A 133 8.85 -15.76 12.11
C LYS A 133 10.01 -15.51 13.07
N SER A 134 11.25 -15.56 12.61
CA SER A 134 12.44 -15.24 13.42
C SER A 134 12.68 -13.73 13.55
N VAL A 135 12.01 -12.91 12.72
CA VAL A 135 12.11 -11.46 12.73
C VAL A 135 10.98 -10.87 13.57
N ASP A 136 11.33 -10.05 14.56
CA ASP A 136 10.36 -9.31 15.37
C ASP A 136 9.43 -8.50 14.47
N VAL A 137 8.14 -8.50 14.78
CA VAL A 137 7.12 -7.83 13.98
C VAL A 137 7.39 -6.33 13.79
N PHE A 138 8.06 -5.69 14.74
CA PHE A 138 8.42 -4.28 14.67
C PHE A 138 9.64 -4.01 13.77
N ASP A 139 10.45 -5.02 13.46
CA ASP A 139 11.68 -4.89 12.65
C ASP A 139 11.48 -5.35 11.19
N ARG A 140 10.34 -5.92 10.84
CA ARG A 140 10.08 -6.52 9.52
C ARG A 140 10.27 -5.55 8.35
N GLU A 141 9.86 -4.29 8.51
CA GLU A 141 10.07 -3.26 7.48
C GLU A 141 11.55 -2.96 7.29
N LYS A 142 12.30 -2.76 8.38
CA LYS A 142 13.74 -2.49 8.32
C LYS A 142 14.48 -3.64 7.62
N VAL A 143 14.22 -4.88 8.04
CA VAL A 143 14.85 -6.08 7.45
C VAL A 143 14.51 -6.22 5.96
N PHE A 144 13.28 -5.88 5.56
CA PHE A 144 12.89 -5.86 4.15
C PHE A 144 13.70 -4.82 3.36
N VAL A 145 13.85 -3.62 3.88
CA VAL A 145 14.61 -2.56 3.22
C VAL A 145 16.06 -2.96 3.03
N GLU A 146 16.71 -3.49 4.09
CA GLU A 146 18.13 -3.89 4.06
C GLU A 146 18.40 -5.10 3.13
N ASN A 147 17.52 -6.09 3.11
CA ASN A 147 17.83 -7.37 2.46
C ASN A 147 17.19 -7.53 1.08
N ILE A 148 16.09 -6.82 0.80
CA ILE A 148 15.28 -7.00 -0.42
C ILE A 148 15.20 -5.71 -1.22
N LEU A 149 14.72 -4.62 -0.62
CA LEU A 149 14.52 -3.37 -1.36
C LEU A 149 15.83 -2.81 -1.91
N GLU A 150 16.92 -2.88 -1.12
CA GLU A 150 18.24 -2.44 -1.56
C GLU A 150 18.67 -3.16 -2.82
N LYS A 151 18.55 -4.49 -2.86
CA LYS A 151 18.87 -5.29 -4.04
C LYS A 151 18.01 -4.90 -5.26
N ILE A 152 16.70 -4.69 -5.07
CA ILE A 152 15.82 -4.28 -6.17
C ILE A 152 16.28 -2.92 -6.72
N CYS A 153 16.58 -1.96 -5.86
CA CYS A 153 17.06 -0.63 -6.27
C CYS A 153 18.39 -0.69 -7.03
N ASP A 154 19.30 -1.56 -6.60
CA ASP A 154 20.63 -1.69 -7.20
C ASP A 154 20.58 -2.44 -8.55
N TYR A 155 19.74 -3.49 -8.67
CA TYR A 155 19.57 -4.23 -9.93
C TYR A 155 18.74 -3.46 -10.97
N PHE A 156 17.78 -2.65 -10.54
CA PHE A 156 16.85 -1.93 -11.42
C PHE A 156 16.84 -0.41 -11.13
N PRO A 157 17.94 0.31 -11.39
CA PRO A 157 18.08 1.73 -11.00
C PRO A 157 17.09 2.66 -11.72
N GLU A 158 16.55 2.25 -12.86
CA GLU A 158 15.55 3.03 -13.61
C GLU A 158 14.09 2.67 -13.25
N LEU A 159 13.87 1.62 -12.46
CA LEU A 159 12.53 1.21 -12.05
C LEU A 159 11.96 2.22 -11.04
N LYS A 160 10.78 2.77 -11.36
CA LYS A 160 10.04 3.63 -10.42
C LYS A 160 9.48 2.80 -9.28
N ILE A 161 9.93 3.03 -8.06
CA ILE A 161 9.55 2.25 -6.88
C ILE A 161 8.89 3.16 -5.86
N THR A 162 7.78 2.68 -5.28
CA THR A 162 7.18 3.24 -4.07
C THR A 162 7.25 2.20 -2.95
N LEU A 163 7.99 2.51 -1.89
CA LEU A 163 7.84 1.83 -0.61
C LEU A 163 6.58 2.40 0.05
N GLU A 164 5.51 1.60 0.12
CA GLU A 164 4.23 2.09 0.61
C GLU A 164 4.14 2.07 2.13
N HIS A 165 3.25 2.94 2.68
CA HIS A 165 2.91 3.03 4.11
C HIS A 165 4.15 2.93 5.03
N VAL A 166 5.16 3.74 4.76
CA VAL A 166 6.43 3.78 5.51
C VAL A 166 6.16 4.02 6.99
N THR A 167 6.79 3.22 7.87
CA THR A 167 6.53 3.28 9.31
C THR A 167 7.75 3.54 10.18
N THR A 168 8.96 3.42 9.64
CA THR A 168 10.20 3.54 10.43
C THR A 168 11.02 4.76 10.03
N LYS A 169 11.71 5.33 11.01
CA LYS A 169 12.76 6.33 10.78
C LYS A 169 13.83 5.79 9.81
N PHE A 170 14.19 4.52 9.97
CA PHE A 170 15.16 3.86 9.09
C PHE A 170 14.76 3.95 7.61
N SER A 171 13.51 3.62 7.28
CA SER A 171 13.00 3.69 5.90
C SER A 171 12.93 5.13 5.38
N VAL A 172 12.57 6.10 6.23
CA VAL A 172 12.60 7.52 5.87
C VAL A 172 14.03 7.95 5.47
N ASP A 173 15.02 7.64 6.31
CA ASP A 173 16.41 7.99 6.07
C ASP A 173 16.96 7.27 4.83
N TYR A 174 16.58 6.00 4.63
CA TYR A 174 16.97 5.21 3.45
C TYR A 174 16.43 5.84 2.16
N ILE A 175 15.13 6.16 2.08
CA ILE A 175 14.52 6.80 0.90
C ILE A 175 15.21 8.12 0.57
N ARG A 176 15.50 8.93 1.58
CA ARG A 176 16.22 10.20 1.42
C ARG A 176 17.64 10.03 0.89
N SER A 177 18.31 8.93 1.27
CA SER A 177 19.69 8.65 0.84
C SER A 177 19.77 8.21 -0.63
N LYS A 178 18.70 7.65 -1.19
CA LYS A 178 18.66 7.20 -2.58
C LYS A 178 18.31 8.37 -3.51
N LYS A 179 19.20 8.67 -4.46
CA LYS A 179 19.02 9.72 -5.47
C LYS A 179 18.05 9.32 -6.60
N SER A 180 17.43 8.17 -6.47
CA SER A 180 16.79 7.48 -7.57
C SER A 180 15.27 7.56 -7.56
N ASN A 181 14.69 6.71 -8.31
CA ASN A 181 13.29 6.48 -8.56
C ASN A 181 12.52 5.88 -7.37
N LEU A 182 13.14 5.86 -6.16
CA LEU A 182 12.49 5.38 -4.93
C LEU A 182 11.77 6.54 -4.24
N LYS A 183 10.48 6.32 -3.95
CA LYS A 183 9.62 7.22 -3.19
C LYS A 183 8.95 6.44 -2.06
N GLY A 184 8.35 7.16 -1.10
CA GLY A 184 7.58 6.58 -0.02
C GLY A 184 6.15 7.08 0.00
N SER A 185 5.17 6.24 0.37
CA SER A 185 3.86 6.73 0.78
C SER A 185 3.73 6.72 2.29
N ILE A 186 2.95 7.65 2.82
CA ILE A 186 2.66 7.80 4.24
C ILE A 186 1.16 7.74 4.47
N THR A 187 0.76 7.24 5.63
CA THR A 187 -0.64 7.11 5.99
C THR A 187 -1.01 8.06 7.13
N PRO A 188 -2.24 8.56 7.21
CA PRO A 188 -2.68 9.40 8.31
C PRO A 188 -2.49 8.73 9.68
N HIS A 189 -2.81 7.45 9.79
CA HIS A 189 -2.73 6.75 11.07
C HIS A 189 -1.29 6.54 11.57
N HIS A 190 -0.30 6.31 10.70
CA HIS A 190 1.10 6.22 11.12
C HIS A 190 1.71 7.58 11.51
N LEU A 191 1.10 8.69 11.09
CA LEU A 191 1.52 10.02 11.53
C LEU A 191 1.05 10.36 12.94
N ILE A 192 -0.12 9.85 13.38
CA ILE A 192 -0.76 10.23 14.64
C ILE A 192 -0.70 9.16 15.73
N LEU A 193 -0.53 7.88 15.36
CA LEU A 193 -0.54 6.75 16.29
C LEU A 193 0.84 6.07 16.36
N ASN A 194 1.17 5.58 17.54
CA ASN A 194 2.32 4.72 17.81
C ASN A 194 1.89 3.39 18.45
N ARG A 195 2.82 2.48 18.67
CA ARG A 195 2.52 1.16 19.24
C ARG A 195 1.94 1.21 20.65
N THR A 196 2.26 2.25 21.43
CA THR A 196 1.70 2.44 22.77
C THR A 196 0.20 2.73 22.68
N ASP A 197 -0.23 3.57 21.73
CA ASP A 197 -1.65 3.87 21.51
C ASP A 197 -2.48 2.61 21.26
N MET A 198 -1.88 1.62 20.56
CA MET A 198 -2.54 0.34 20.25
C MET A 198 -2.55 -0.63 21.45
N LEU A 199 -1.51 -0.65 22.27
CA LEU A 199 -1.25 -1.71 23.27
C LEU A 199 -1.46 -1.27 24.72
N GLU A 200 -1.46 0.05 25.02
CA GLU A 200 -1.54 0.56 26.38
C GLU A 200 -2.92 0.27 27.00
N HIS A 201 -2.89 -0.24 28.25
CA HIS A 201 -4.03 -0.63 29.08
C HIS A 201 -4.88 -1.77 28.52
N LYS A 202 -5.30 -1.71 27.24
CA LYS A 202 -6.09 -2.72 26.54
C LYS A 202 -5.70 -2.73 25.06
N ILE A 203 -5.74 -3.91 24.46
CA ILE A 203 -5.56 -4.02 23.00
C ILE A 203 -6.68 -3.25 22.30
N LYS A 204 -6.30 -2.38 21.36
CA LYS A 204 -7.23 -1.63 20.53
C LYS A 204 -7.21 -2.18 19.10
N PRO A 205 -8.05 -3.15 18.78
CA PRO A 205 -8.00 -3.87 17.51
C PRO A 205 -8.22 -2.95 16.30
N HIS A 206 -8.96 -1.84 16.47
CA HIS A 206 -9.18 -0.86 15.39
C HIS A 206 -7.92 -0.09 14.98
N TYR A 207 -6.87 -0.07 15.81
CA TYR A 207 -5.57 0.52 15.48
C TYR A 207 -4.58 -0.50 14.92
N TYR A 208 -4.94 -1.79 14.92
CA TYR A 208 -4.08 -2.83 14.37
C TYR A 208 -4.06 -2.78 12.86
N CYS A 209 -2.87 -2.61 12.29
CA CYS A 209 -2.56 -2.57 10.85
C CYS A 209 -1.25 -3.29 10.54
N LEU A 210 -0.99 -3.52 9.29
CA LEU A 210 0.30 -4.00 8.78
C LEU A 210 0.73 -3.11 7.60
N PRO A 211 1.93 -2.49 7.67
CA PRO A 211 2.93 -2.61 8.75
C PRO A 211 2.39 -2.09 10.09
N ILE A 212 2.78 -2.79 11.17
CA ILE A 212 2.32 -2.46 12.51
C ILE A 212 2.82 -1.08 12.95
N LEU A 213 2.05 -0.38 13.79
CA LEU A 213 2.47 0.88 14.42
C LEU A 213 3.81 0.70 15.15
N LYS A 214 4.74 1.62 14.96
CA LYS A 214 6.08 1.58 15.52
C LYS A 214 6.18 2.41 16.81
N LYS A 215 7.39 2.57 17.34
CA LYS A 215 7.67 3.40 18.52
C LYS A 215 7.50 4.89 18.23
N GLU A 216 7.40 5.69 19.28
CA GLU A 216 7.19 7.14 19.17
C GLU A 216 8.29 7.87 18.39
N GLU A 217 9.53 7.40 18.46
CA GLU A 217 10.65 7.97 17.68
C GLU A 217 10.42 7.84 16.17
N ASP A 218 9.91 6.70 15.72
CA ASP A 218 9.56 6.46 14.32
C ASP A 218 8.42 7.37 13.89
N ARG A 219 7.32 7.43 14.67
CA ARG A 219 6.20 8.32 14.40
C ARG A 219 6.63 9.78 14.28
N LYS A 220 7.48 10.26 15.21
CA LYS A 220 8.01 11.64 15.16
C LYS A 220 8.84 11.89 13.91
N SER A 221 9.62 10.91 13.45
CA SER A 221 10.40 11.03 12.22
C SER A 221 9.50 11.16 10.98
N LEU A 222 8.44 10.34 10.91
CA LEU A 222 7.44 10.44 9.84
C LEU A 222 6.73 11.80 9.85
N LEU A 223 6.28 12.24 11.03
CA LEU A 223 5.61 13.51 11.20
C LEU A 223 6.51 14.69 10.79
N GLN A 224 7.76 14.70 11.25
CA GLN A 224 8.71 15.76 10.91
C GLN A 224 9.02 15.78 9.40
N MET A 225 9.14 14.62 8.78
CA MET A 225 9.33 14.50 7.34
C MET A 225 8.14 15.10 6.58
N ALA A 226 6.91 14.78 7.01
CA ALA A 226 5.68 15.30 6.39
C ALA A 226 5.57 16.83 6.53
N ILE A 227 5.77 17.37 7.75
CA ILE A 227 5.74 18.81 8.01
C ILE A 227 6.79 19.58 7.20
N ASN A 228 7.96 18.98 6.99
CA ASN A 228 9.02 19.61 6.20
C ASN A 228 8.73 19.61 4.67
N GLY A 229 7.65 18.99 4.22
CA GLY A 229 7.27 18.93 2.82
C GLY A 229 8.26 18.15 1.94
N ASP A 230 8.79 17.05 2.44
CA ASP A 230 9.77 16.23 1.70
C ASP A 230 9.14 15.64 0.44
N THR A 231 9.62 16.06 -0.72
CA THR A 231 9.07 15.66 -2.05
C THR A 231 9.32 14.20 -2.42
N ASN A 232 10.02 13.44 -1.59
CA ASN A 232 10.18 12.00 -1.76
C ASN A 232 8.98 11.22 -1.21
N PHE A 233 8.06 11.89 -0.51
CA PHE A 233 6.93 11.25 0.12
C PHE A 233 5.60 11.87 -0.32
N PHE A 234 4.55 11.05 -0.31
CA PHE A 234 3.21 11.46 -0.67
C PHE A 234 2.15 10.65 0.12
N LEU A 235 0.93 11.14 0.11
CA LEU A 235 -0.18 10.52 0.83
C LEU A 235 -0.68 9.27 0.12
N GLY A 236 -0.76 8.16 0.85
CA GLY A 236 -1.58 7.00 0.53
C GLY A 236 -2.28 6.59 1.80
N THR A 237 -3.61 6.68 1.85
CA THR A 237 -4.33 6.52 3.12
C THR A 237 -4.18 5.13 3.72
N ASP A 238 -3.97 4.12 2.88
CA ASP A 238 -4.06 2.71 3.25
C ASP A 238 -5.34 2.44 4.05
N SER A 239 -6.44 3.11 3.64
CA SER A 239 -7.73 2.85 4.24
C SER A 239 -8.16 1.43 3.91
N ALA A 240 -8.14 0.57 4.92
CA ALA A 240 -8.27 -0.87 4.79
C ALA A 240 -9.32 -1.41 5.78
N PRO A 241 -10.59 -1.12 5.57
CA PRO A 241 -11.67 -1.52 6.47
C PRO A 241 -11.91 -3.02 6.48
N HIS A 242 -12.39 -3.47 7.63
CA HIS A 242 -12.92 -4.80 7.87
C HIS A 242 -14.20 -4.69 8.69
N ASN A 243 -15.04 -5.72 8.65
CA ASN A 243 -16.20 -5.79 9.54
C ASN A 243 -15.76 -5.76 11.01
N ILE A 244 -16.59 -5.19 11.88
CA ILE A 244 -16.28 -5.07 13.30
C ILE A 244 -16.04 -6.47 13.93
N THR A 245 -16.79 -7.47 13.52
CA THR A 245 -16.65 -8.85 13.96
C THR A 245 -15.30 -9.46 13.57
N ASP A 246 -14.70 -9.03 12.46
CA ASP A 246 -13.39 -9.49 12.01
C ASP A 246 -12.25 -8.72 12.69
N LYS A 247 -12.51 -7.50 13.16
CA LYS A 247 -11.56 -6.70 13.94
C LYS A 247 -11.54 -7.13 15.41
N GLU A 248 -12.70 -7.42 16.01
CA GLU A 248 -12.88 -7.66 17.43
C GLU A 248 -13.00 -9.16 17.74
N ASN A 249 -12.07 -9.94 17.24
CA ASN A 249 -11.96 -11.37 17.51
C ASN A 249 -10.47 -11.79 17.66
N GLU A 250 -10.21 -13.07 17.91
CA GLU A 250 -8.85 -13.60 18.10
C GLU A 250 -7.93 -13.40 16.88
N CYS A 251 -8.48 -13.40 15.67
CA CYS A 251 -7.73 -13.14 14.44
C CYS A 251 -7.33 -11.66 14.30
N GLY A 252 -8.20 -10.74 14.70
CA GLY A 252 -7.97 -9.31 14.65
C GLY A 252 -7.46 -8.83 13.30
N CYS A 253 -8.31 -8.75 12.26
CA CYS A 253 -7.87 -8.36 10.92
C CYS A 253 -7.09 -7.05 10.89
N ALA A 254 -5.93 -7.05 10.21
CA ALA A 254 -5.10 -5.88 10.07
C ALA A 254 -5.69 -4.89 9.04
N GLY A 255 -5.84 -3.63 9.45
CA GLY A 255 -6.32 -2.53 8.61
C GLY A 255 -7.04 -1.46 9.42
N VAL A 256 -6.78 -0.21 9.08
CA VAL A 256 -7.41 0.97 9.68
C VAL A 256 -8.32 1.62 8.64
N PHE A 257 -9.56 1.93 9.00
CA PHE A 257 -10.47 2.71 8.16
C PHE A 257 -10.33 4.19 8.50
N ASN A 258 -9.71 4.95 7.62
CA ASN A 258 -9.39 6.36 7.88
C ASN A 258 -9.84 7.34 6.77
N THR A 259 -10.32 6.86 5.62
CA THR A 259 -10.65 7.71 4.47
C THR A 259 -11.51 8.90 4.85
N ILE A 260 -12.60 8.67 5.59
CA ILE A 260 -13.59 9.71 5.95
C ILE A 260 -13.03 10.84 6.83
N HIS A 261 -11.92 10.59 7.53
CA HIS A 261 -11.26 11.55 8.42
C HIS A 261 -9.84 11.91 7.98
N SER A 262 -9.42 11.44 6.82
CA SER A 262 -8.03 11.58 6.38
C SER A 262 -7.61 13.05 6.22
N LEU A 263 -8.46 13.90 5.67
CA LEU A 263 -8.17 15.32 5.52
C LEU A 263 -8.23 16.08 6.84
N GLU A 264 -9.18 15.78 7.73
CA GLU A 264 -9.25 16.35 9.07
C GLU A 264 -8.00 16.02 9.89
N ILE A 265 -7.56 14.76 9.86
CA ILE A 265 -6.31 14.33 10.51
C ILE A 265 -5.13 15.14 9.98
N LEU A 266 -4.98 15.23 8.66
CA LEU A 266 -3.91 15.99 8.05
C LEU A 266 -3.97 17.47 8.39
N THR A 267 -5.17 18.06 8.41
CA THR A 267 -5.38 19.49 8.76
C THR A 267 -4.98 19.79 10.21
N GLN A 268 -5.10 18.80 11.12
CA GLN A 268 -4.65 18.94 12.51
C GLN A 268 -3.11 18.84 12.65
N ILE A 269 -2.45 18.20 11.69
CA ILE A 269 -1.01 18.03 11.66
C ILE A 269 -0.29 19.25 11.08
N PHE A 270 -0.89 19.86 10.06
CA PHE A 270 -0.32 20.99 9.31
C PHE A 270 -0.98 22.32 9.67
#